data_0ea5ec7ae1be629ed11798407f486ef9
#
_entry.id   0ea5ec7ae1be629ed11798407f486ef9
#
_cell.length_a   1.000
_cell.length_b   1.000
_cell.length_c   1.000
_cell.angle_alpha   90.00
_cell.angle_beta   90.00
_cell.angle_gamma   90.00
#
_symmetry.space_group_name_H-M   'P 1'
#
loop_
_entity.id
_entity.type
_entity.pdbx_description
1 polymer ?
#
loop_
_entity_poly.entity_id
_entity_poly.type
_entity_poly.pdbx_seq_one_letter_code
_entity_poly.pdbx_strand_id
1 'polypeptide(L)'
;FNMEYSQLFEQKKLEKLSKMHRLLGRMGVIKRDMLKRHTVILIADGLGSSVSIDSAMLYLKSIKYTKLIIATPFASVNTVDKMHLVADEIACLNVIQNFMGVNHYYEDNHIPPHSVIIKTVQEMVENWR
;
A
#
# COMPACT_ATOMS: atom_id res chain seq x y z
N PHE A 1 -10.01 -0.74 -26.94
CA PHE A 1 -10.59 -0.70 -25.58
C PHE A 1 -9.60 -1.25 -24.54
N ASN A 2 -9.10 -2.46 -24.74
CA ASN A 2 -8.15 -3.07 -23.82
C ASN A 2 -6.83 -2.30 -23.71
N MET A 3 -6.40 -1.68 -24.79
CA MET A 3 -5.18 -0.89 -24.85
C MET A 3 -5.30 0.39 -24.01
N GLU A 4 -6.43 1.08 -24.09
CA GLU A 4 -6.71 2.27 -23.30
C GLU A 4 -6.79 1.95 -21.81
N TYR A 5 -7.46 0.85 -21.46
CA TYR A 5 -7.56 0.39 -20.08
C TYR A 5 -6.18 0.05 -19.51
N SER A 6 -5.34 -0.65 -20.26
CA SER A 6 -3.99 -1.01 -19.84
C SER A 6 -3.12 0.23 -19.65
N GLN A 7 -3.23 1.22 -20.53
CA GLN A 7 -2.51 2.49 -20.40
C GLN A 7 -2.95 3.26 -19.17
N LEU A 8 -4.24 3.33 -18.90
CA LEU A 8 -4.77 4.00 -17.71
C LEU A 8 -4.30 3.30 -16.43
N PHE A 9 -4.31 1.98 -16.42
CA PHE A 9 -3.83 1.19 -15.28
C PHE A 9 -2.35 1.45 -15.01
N GLU A 10 -1.50 1.43 -16.05
CA GLU A 10 -0.08 1.72 -15.93
C GLU A 10 0.18 3.15 -15.44
N GLN A 11 -0.58 4.11 -15.94
CA GLN A 11 -0.49 5.50 -15.50
C GLN A 11 -0.81 5.64 -14.01
N LYS A 12 -1.89 5.04 -13.55
CA LYS A 12 -2.28 5.07 -12.13
C LYS A 12 -1.24 4.40 -11.24
N LYS A 13 -0.68 3.30 -11.70
CA LYS A 13 0.40 2.60 -10.99
C LYS A 13 1.62 3.47 -10.84
N LEU A 14 2.04 4.16 -11.90
CA LEU A 14 3.19 5.08 -11.88
C LEU A 14 2.93 6.30 -11.01
N GLU A 15 1.72 6.84 -11.02
CA GLU A 15 1.33 7.95 -10.15
C GLU A 15 1.44 7.57 -8.67
N LYS A 16 0.95 6.39 -8.30
CA LYS A 16 1.06 5.89 -6.92
C LYS A 16 2.50 5.62 -6.53
N LEU A 17 3.28 5.03 -7.43
CA LEU A 17 4.70 4.82 -7.20
C LEU A 17 5.44 6.13 -6.97
N SER A 18 5.17 7.14 -7.79
CA SER A 18 5.74 8.48 -7.66
C SER A 18 5.36 9.10 -6.31
N LYS A 19 4.10 8.95 -5.89
CA LYS A 19 3.64 9.43 -4.59
C LYS A 19 4.36 8.72 -3.44
N MET A 20 4.54 7.40 -3.54
CA MET A 20 5.30 6.63 -2.56
C MET A 20 6.74 7.11 -2.45
N HIS A 21 7.42 7.36 -3.56
CA HIS A 21 8.78 7.90 -3.56
C HIS A 21 8.88 9.27 -2.91
N ARG A 22 7.89 10.13 -3.10
CA ARG A 22 7.85 11.43 -2.44
C ARG A 22 7.65 11.33 -0.92
N LEU A 23 6.79 10.39 -0.49
CA LEU A 23 6.45 10.21 0.93
C LEU A 23 7.49 9.40 1.69
N LEU A 24 8.06 8.39 1.04
CA LEU A 24 8.94 7.40 1.65
C LEU A 24 10.38 7.47 1.14
N GLY A 25 10.66 8.38 0.21
CA GLY A 25 11.95 8.49 -0.43
C GLY A 25 12.98 9.28 0.39
N ARG A 26 13.88 9.97 -0.33
CA ARG A 26 15.06 10.65 0.21
C ARG A 26 14.78 11.58 1.40
N MET A 27 13.63 12.26 1.36
CA MET A 27 13.17 13.16 2.43
C MET A 27 12.06 12.52 3.26
N GLY A 28 11.75 11.25 3.01
CA GLY A 28 10.67 10.55 3.68
C GLY A 28 11.04 10.05 5.05
N VAL A 29 10.01 9.70 5.80
CA VAL A 29 10.12 9.20 7.18
C VAL A 29 10.74 7.80 7.21
N ILE A 30 10.42 6.98 6.21
CA ILE A 30 10.91 5.60 6.11
C ILE A 30 11.94 5.54 5.00
N LYS A 31 13.19 5.28 5.36
CA LYS A 31 14.27 5.10 4.39
C LYS A 31 14.30 3.66 3.93
N ARG A 32 14.69 3.45 2.66
CA ARG A 32 14.78 2.10 2.08
C ARG A 32 15.66 1.16 2.89
N ASP A 33 16.76 1.64 3.44
CA ASP A 33 17.67 0.84 4.25
C ASP A 33 17.02 0.28 5.52
N MET A 34 15.99 0.97 6.03
CA MET A 34 15.26 0.52 7.21
C MET A 34 14.42 -0.74 6.92
N LEU A 35 14.10 -0.99 5.65
CA LEU A 35 13.30 -2.15 5.24
C LEU A 35 14.16 -3.37 4.94
N LYS A 36 15.45 -3.15 4.69
CA LYS A 36 16.39 -4.21 4.34
C LYS A 36 16.55 -5.21 5.49
N ARG A 37 16.39 -6.48 5.21
CA ARG A 37 16.50 -7.59 6.17
C ARG A 37 15.47 -7.54 7.30
N HIS A 38 14.36 -6.85 7.08
CA HIS A 38 13.26 -6.79 8.03
C HIS A 38 11.98 -7.33 7.42
N THR A 39 11.03 -7.64 8.26
CA THR A 39 9.66 -7.89 7.83
C THR A 39 9.03 -6.56 7.45
N VAL A 40 8.50 -6.50 6.24
CA VAL A 40 7.79 -5.32 5.74
C VAL A 40 6.29 -5.58 5.85
N ILE A 41 5.57 -4.65 6.44
CA ILE A 41 4.11 -4.70 6.53
C ILE A 41 3.55 -3.58 5.66
N LEU A 42 2.82 -3.94 4.61
CA LEU A 42 2.06 -3.00 3.81
C LEU A 42 0.68 -2.84 4.42
N ILE A 43 0.38 -1.64 4.86
CA ILE A 43 -0.90 -1.33 5.49
C ILE A 43 -1.72 -0.46 4.54
N ALA A 44 -2.97 -0.83 4.31
CA ALA A 44 -3.89 -0.06 3.51
C ALA A 44 -5.23 0.08 4.24
N ASP A 45 -5.92 1.18 3.99
CA ASP A 45 -7.26 1.44 4.52
C ASP A 45 -8.36 0.62 3.81
N GLY A 46 -8.04 0.07 2.66
CA GLY A 46 -8.90 -0.78 1.84
C GLY A 46 -8.29 -0.92 0.46
N LEU A 47 -8.47 -2.07 -0.15
CA LEU A 47 -7.87 -2.38 -1.45
C LEU A 47 -8.93 -2.83 -2.46
N GLY A 48 -9.39 -1.91 -3.31
CA GLY A 48 -10.38 -2.20 -4.36
C GLY A 48 -9.77 -2.71 -5.66
N SER A 49 -8.47 -2.47 -5.87
CA SER A 49 -7.74 -2.92 -7.06
C SER A 49 -6.30 -3.26 -6.69
N SER A 50 -5.59 -3.89 -7.61
CA SER A 50 -4.19 -4.26 -7.40
C SER A 50 -3.21 -3.10 -7.60
N VAL A 51 -3.68 -1.91 -7.98
CA VAL A 51 -2.80 -0.75 -8.31
C VAL A 51 -1.85 -0.41 -7.17
N SER A 52 -2.36 -0.33 -5.94
CA SER A 52 -1.53 -0.02 -4.77
C SER A 52 -0.50 -1.11 -4.48
N ILE A 53 -0.90 -2.38 -4.63
CA ILE A 53 -0.01 -3.52 -4.43
C ILE A 53 1.09 -3.53 -5.48
N ASP A 54 0.74 -3.37 -6.74
CA ASP A 54 1.71 -3.34 -7.84
C ASP A 54 2.70 -2.18 -7.67
N SER A 55 2.22 -1.02 -7.25
CA SER A 55 3.06 0.15 -6.97
C SER A 55 4.02 -0.12 -5.81
N ALA A 56 3.53 -0.73 -4.74
CA ALA A 56 4.36 -1.10 -3.60
C ALA A 56 5.43 -2.14 -3.98
N MET A 57 5.07 -3.11 -4.81
CA MET A 57 6.02 -4.11 -5.29
C MET A 57 7.11 -3.50 -6.16
N LEU A 58 6.78 -2.48 -6.97
CA LEU A 58 7.79 -1.73 -7.71
C LEU A 58 8.73 -0.97 -6.77
N TYR A 59 8.19 -0.35 -5.74
CA TYR A 59 8.99 0.35 -4.73
C TYR A 59 9.94 -0.61 -4.00
N LEU A 60 9.46 -1.81 -3.67
CA LEU A 60 10.20 -2.81 -2.91
C LEU A 60 11.15 -3.66 -3.76
N LYS A 61 11.09 -3.55 -5.09
CA LYS A 61 11.79 -4.44 -6.02
C LYS A 61 13.29 -4.60 -5.77
N SER A 62 13.96 -3.51 -5.39
CA SER A 62 15.40 -3.53 -5.14
C SER A 62 15.76 -3.72 -3.66
N ILE A 63 14.78 -3.87 -2.80
CA ILE A 63 14.98 -4.01 -1.37
C ILE A 63 14.94 -5.49 -0.99
N LYS A 64 16.00 -5.95 -0.33
CA LYS A 64 16.06 -7.33 0.17
C LYS A 64 15.45 -7.40 1.56
N TYR A 65 14.12 -7.39 1.62
CA TYR A 65 13.38 -7.61 2.84
C TYR A 65 13.29 -9.11 3.16
N THR A 66 13.04 -9.45 4.41
CA THR A 66 12.94 -10.85 4.85
C THR A 66 11.58 -11.45 4.53
N LYS A 67 10.51 -10.71 4.78
CA LYS A 67 9.13 -11.18 4.69
C LYS A 67 8.20 -10.01 4.36
N LEU A 68 7.16 -10.28 3.59
CA LEU A 68 6.14 -9.29 3.26
C LEU A 68 4.79 -9.72 3.81
N ILE A 69 4.19 -8.84 4.60
CA ILE A 69 2.83 -8.99 5.11
C ILE A 69 1.98 -7.87 4.54
N ILE A 70 0.81 -8.19 4.03
CA ILE A 70 -0.17 -7.18 3.59
C ILE A 70 -1.33 -7.18 4.59
N ALA A 71 -1.62 -6.02 5.16
CA ALA A 71 -2.68 -5.86 6.14
C ALA A 71 -3.67 -4.79 5.68
N THR A 72 -4.94 -5.16 5.60
CA THR A 72 -6.02 -4.26 5.21
C THR A 72 -7.34 -4.74 5.85
N PRO A 73 -8.24 -3.83 6.25
CA PRO A 73 -9.53 -4.26 6.79
C PRO A 73 -10.42 -4.93 5.75
N PHE A 74 -10.32 -4.54 4.47
CA PHE A 74 -11.11 -5.16 3.41
C PHE A 74 -10.43 -5.01 2.05
N ALA A 75 -10.71 -5.95 1.15
CA ALA A 75 -10.20 -5.94 -0.21
C ALA A 75 -11.20 -6.62 -1.16
N SER A 76 -11.14 -6.26 -2.44
CA SER A 76 -11.91 -6.97 -3.46
C SER A 76 -11.36 -8.39 -3.68
N VAL A 77 -12.22 -9.28 -4.19
CA VAL A 77 -11.83 -10.67 -4.49
C VAL A 77 -10.57 -10.73 -5.36
N ASN A 78 -10.56 -9.97 -6.46
CA ASN A 78 -9.43 -9.97 -7.39
C ASN A 78 -8.15 -9.45 -6.74
N THR A 79 -8.27 -8.48 -5.84
CA THR A 79 -7.11 -7.95 -5.12
C THR A 79 -6.54 -8.96 -4.13
N VAL A 80 -7.41 -9.71 -3.45
CA VAL A 80 -6.96 -10.79 -2.54
C VAL A 80 -6.17 -11.85 -3.30
N ASP A 81 -6.63 -12.22 -4.50
CA ASP A 81 -5.88 -13.16 -5.34
C ASP A 81 -4.48 -12.65 -5.66
N LYS A 82 -4.35 -11.35 -5.96
CA LYS A 82 -3.06 -10.71 -6.20
C LYS A 82 -2.20 -10.70 -4.92
N MET A 83 -2.80 -10.44 -3.78
CA MET A 83 -2.10 -10.43 -2.49
C MET A 83 -1.46 -11.79 -2.21
N HIS A 84 -2.18 -12.88 -2.49
CA HIS A 84 -1.66 -14.23 -2.32
C HIS A 84 -0.44 -14.55 -3.19
N LEU A 85 -0.32 -13.90 -4.34
CA LEU A 85 0.80 -14.11 -5.24
C LEU A 85 2.09 -13.42 -4.76
N VAL A 86 1.99 -12.33 -4.01
CA VAL A 86 3.14 -11.48 -3.69
C VAL A 86 3.51 -11.48 -2.21
N ALA A 87 2.58 -11.75 -1.31
CA ALA A 87 2.80 -11.67 0.13
C ALA A 87 3.08 -13.04 0.75
N ASP A 88 3.90 -13.06 1.78
CA ASP A 88 4.13 -14.24 2.61
C ASP A 88 2.96 -14.47 3.57
N GLU A 89 2.38 -13.39 4.08
CA GLU A 89 1.19 -13.42 4.93
C GLU A 89 0.21 -12.32 4.57
N ILE A 90 -1.07 -12.59 4.78
CA ILE A 90 -2.15 -11.64 4.54
C ILE A 90 -3.01 -11.56 5.80
N ALA A 91 -3.29 -10.31 6.21
CA ALA A 91 -4.27 -10.00 7.23
C ALA A 91 -5.36 -9.14 6.59
N CYS A 92 -6.46 -9.78 6.19
CA CYS A 92 -7.61 -9.13 5.58
C CYS A 92 -8.87 -9.57 6.31
N LEU A 93 -9.60 -8.62 6.89
CA LEU A 93 -10.77 -8.95 7.70
C LEU A 93 -11.99 -9.33 6.87
N ASN A 94 -12.18 -8.67 5.72
CA ASN A 94 -13.32 -8.92 4.86
C ASN A 94 -12.93 -8.90 3.38
N VAL A 95 -13.44 -9.87 2.63
CA VAL A 95 -13.32 -9.92 1.17
C VAL A 95 -14.64 -9.48 0.56
N ILE A 96 -14.60 -8.50 -0.32
CA ILE A 96 -15.81 -7.87 -0.87
C ILE A 96 -15.92 -8.15 -2.36
N GLN A 97 -17.08 -8.70 -2.79
CA GLN A 97 -17.31 -9.04 -4.19
C GLN A 97 -17.55 -7.80 -5.06
N ASN A 98 -18.48 -6.95 -4.69
CA ASN A 98 -18.85 -5.76 -5.46
C ASN A 98 -18.28 -4.52 -4.78
N PHE A 99 -17.00 -4.29 -4.95
CA PHE A 99 -16.29 -3.22 -4.24
C PHE A 99 -16.75 -1.84 -4.72
N MET A 100 -17.21 -1.01 -3.77
CA MET A 100 -17.82 0.30 -4.04
C MET A 100 -16.90 1.49 -3.79
N GLY A 101 -15.62 1.24 -3.53
CA GLY A 101 -14.66 2.27 -3.14
C GLY A 101 -14.40 2.27 -1.64
N VAL A 102 -13.20 2.67 -1.23
CA VAL A 102 -12.78 2.62 0.17
C VAL A 102 -13.69 3.43 1.08
N ASN A 103 -14.02 4.64 0.66
CA ASN A 103 -14.84 5.54 1.47
C ASN A 103 -16.25 5.03 1.77
N HIS A 104 -16.77 4.16 0.91
CA HIS A 104 -18.11 3.58 1.10
C HIS A 104 -18.23 2.77 2.40
N TYR A 105 -17.13 2.19 2.86
CA TYR A 105 -17.11 1.26 4.00
C TYR A 105 -16.72 1.92 5.32
N TYR A 106 -16.37 3.21 5.31
CA TYR A 106 -16.02 3.97 6.50
C TYR A 106 -17.12 4.96 6.87
N GLU A 107 -17.44 5.04 8.15
CA GLU A 107 -18.37 6.05 8.67
C GLU A 107 -17.75 7.44 8.62
N ASP A 108 -16.47 7.55 8.98
CA ASP A 108 -15.72 8.79 8.95
C ASP A 108 -14.62 8.71 7.89
N ASN A 109 -14.72 9.58 6.89
CA ASN A 109 -13.76 9.67 5.79
C ASN A 109 -12.79 10.84 5.93
N HIS A 110 -12.69 11.41 7.13
CA HIS A 110 -11.76 12.49 7.38
C HIS A 110 -10.31 12.02 7.23
N ILE A 111 -9.56 12.72 6.39
CA ILE A 111 -8.13 12.48 6.23
C ILE A 111 -7.38 13.61 6.93
N PRO A 112 -6.51 13.32 7.90
CA PRO A 112 -5.72 14.35 8.56
C PRO A 112 -4.84 15.12 7.57
N PRO A 113 -4.43 16.35 7.89
CA PRO A 113 -3.44 17.06 7.09
C PRO A 113 -2.16 16.25 6.93
N HIS A 114 -1.49 16.40 5.78
CA HIS A 114 -0.27 15.67 5.47
C HIS A 114 0.81 15.81 6.57
N SER A 115 0.97 17.00 7.12
CA SER A 115 1.92 17.25 8.21
C SER A 115 1.64 16.40 9.47
N VAL A 116 0.37 16.18 9.79
CA VAL A 116 -0.04 15.32 10.92
C VAL A 116 0.28 13.87 10.63
N ILE A 117 0.02 13.41 9.41
CA ILE A 117 0.33 12.04 8.98
C ILE A 117 1.84 11.79 9.10
N ILE A 118 2.66 12.66 8.57
CA ILE A 118 4.12 12.55 8.62
C ILE A 118 4.61 12.50 10.06
N LYS A 119 4.14 13.41 10.91
CA LYS A 119 4.51 13.44 12.32
C LYS A 119 4.14 12.14 13.04
N THR A 120 2.93 11.63 12.80
CA THR A 120 2.46 10.38 13.41
C THR A 120 3.34 9.21 13.00
N VAL A 121 3.67 9.10 11.71
CA VAL A 121 4.54 8.02 11.21
C VAL A 121 5.95 8.15 11.79
N GLN A 122 6.50 9.37 11.90
CA GLN A 122 7.79 9.60 12.53
C GLN A 122 7.82 9.10 13.98
N GLU A 123 6.81 9.46 14.75
CA GLU A 123 6.69 9.03 16.14
C GLU A 123 6.60 7.50 16.27
N MET A 124 5.85 6.87 15.37
CA MET A 124 5.75 5.40 15.32
C MET A 124 7.12 4.77 15.04
N VAL A 125 7.85 5.26 14.05
CA VAL A 125 9.17 4.73 13.68
C VAL A 125 10.19 4.92 14.80
N GLU A 126 10.21 6.09 15.42
CA GLU A 126 11.14 6.41 16.52
C GLU A 126 10.90 5.53 17.77
N ASN A 127 9.66 5.15 18.01
CA ASN A 127 9.26 4.35 19.16
C ASN A 127 9.12 2.85 18.85
N TRP A 128 9.36 2.47 17.63
CA TRP A 128 9.28 1.07 17.19
C TRP A 128 10.53 0.31 17.64
N ARG A 129 10.31 -0.67 18.47
CA ARG A 129 11.39 -1.53 18.97
C ARG A 129 11.05 -3.01 18.85
#